data_e41c6d0b50fefd6bf5c3cdeead5833c2
#
_entry.id   e41c6d0b50fefd6bf5c3cdeead5833c2
#
_cell.length_a   1.000
_cell.length_b   1.000
_cell.length_c   1.000
_cell.angle_alpha   90.00
_cell.angle_beta   90.00
_cell.angle_gamma   90.00
#
_symmetry.space_group_name_H-M   'P 1'
#
loop_
_entity.id
_entity.type
_entity.pdbx_description
1 polymer ?
#
loop_
_entity_poly.entity_id
_entity_poly.type
_entity_poly.pdbx_seq_one_letter_code
_entity_poly.pdbx_strand_id
1 'polypeptide(L)'
;MKTKVKLILKSGDGGDGWVSFRKEKFIPRGGPDGGDGGDGGDVIIKPDNNMWDLSNYEDSGFISAGDGADGGKSQKNGKRGTNAVLNVPYNCEVTLEDSSVLSIKDEIVLVKGGEKGKGNKAFKSSINQEPLLAEAGQRGLKVELELKTQTFPTVGIIGNSNSGKSFILNKITNLGTKEADYLYTTTSPVIGDLKTDIENIKIVEIPDFINFKKADEYKFFLNEFNVLLVTIEYSDRFNHIYNQIKQYINKLVHSSCNIIFIITKCTEPIPINQININEENIFQVVAGTIDIHALKNMIVRFNKSPKKGKGGKSEDVFVHKPKIINTTKKFEYDARRNIVVILDNKLIRIARGSNLQKPEAQLQFHNILNKTGYLKAFEKSGITKGAIIKFEDIEMEFK
;
A
#
# COMPACT_ATOMS: atom_id res chain seq x y z
N MET A 1 13.62 -8.19 -11.27
CA MET A 1 13.07 -7.95 -9.92
C MET A 1 13.02 -6.46 -9.69
N LYS A 2 11.87 -5.90 -9.36
CA LYS A 2 11.66 -4.46 -9.21
C LYS A 2 11.47 -4.13 -7.73
N THR A 3 12.45 -3.43 -7.14
CA THR A 3 12.45 -3.12 -5.70
C THR A 3 11.94 -1.72 -5.38
N LYS A 4 11.76 -0.89 -6.41
CA LYS A 4 11.35 0.50 -6.26
C LYS A 4 10.41 0.89 -7.39
N VAL A 5 9.29 1.56 -7.07
CA VAL A 5 8.30 2.05 -8.04
C VAL A 5 7.70 3.36 -7.54
N LYS A 6 7.53 4.31 -8.44
CA LYS A 6 6.72 5.50 -8.17
C LYS A 6 5.33 5.30 -8.74
N LEU A 7 4.31 5.67 -7.97
CA LEU A 7 2.91 5.53 -8.36
C LEU A 7 2.16 6.84 -8.09
N ILE A 8 1.15 7.07 -8.92
CA ILE A 8 0.20 8.15 -8.74
C ILE A 8 -1.14 7.50 -8.36
N LEU A 9 -1.64 7.83 -7.18
CA LEU A 9 -2.90 7.32 -6.68
C LEU A 9 -3.96 8.41 -6.72
N LYS A 10 -5.18 8.06 -7.13
CA LYS A 10 -6.36 8.94 -7.03
C LYS A 10 -7.48 8.20 -6.30
N SER A 11 -8.00 8.77 -5.22
CA SER A 11 -9.24 8.27 -4.62
C SER A 11 -10.43 8.71 -5.46
N GLY A 12 -11.57 8.01 -5.33
CA GLY A 12 -12.79 8.33 -6.07
C GLY A 12 -13.38 9.65 -5.66
N ASP A 13 -13.97 10.37 -6.59
CA ASP A 13 -14.74 11.57 -6.33
C ASP A 13 -16.09 11.17 -5.68
N GLY A 14 -16.61 11.97 -4.75
CA GLY A 14 -17.97 11.79 -4.26
C GLY A 14 -19.00 12.17 -5.34
N GLY A 15 -20.11 11.46 -5.41
CA GLY A 15 -21.22 11.78 -6.30
C GLY A 15 -21.99 13.02 -5.84
N ASP A 16 -22.58 13.75 -6.77
CA ASP A 16 -23.33 14.96 -6.50
C ASP A 16 -24.73 14.66 -5.91
N GLY A 17 -25.20 15.54 -5.04
CA GLY A 17 -26.59 15.53 -4.60
C GLY A 17 -27.52 16.04 -5.68
N TRP A 18 -28.76 15.56 -5.69
CA TRP A 18 -29.73 15.88 -6.72
C TRP A 18 -30.78 16.91 -6.25
N VAL A 19 -31.22 17.78 -7.17
CA VAL A 19 -32.34 18.70 -6.94
C VAL A 19 -33.55 18.19 -7.67
N SER A 20 -34.56 17.70 -6.94
CA SER A 20 -35.85 17.31 -7.51
C SER A 20 -37.01 17.53 -6.52
N PHE A 21 -38.19 17.54 -7.07
CA PHE A 21 -39.44 17.73 -6.32
C PHE A 21 -40.44 16.65 -6.71
N ARG A 22 -41.12 16.12 -5.73
CA ARG A 22 -42.16 15.12 -5.92
C ARG A 22 -43.29 15.69 -6.75
N LYS A 23 -43.68 14.99 -7.81
CA LYS A 23 -44.80 15.32 -8.66
C LYS A 23 -45.82 14.20 -8.61
N GLU A 24 -46.96 14.44 -7.97
CA GLU A 24 -48.06 13.49 -7.93
C GLU A 24 -49.36 14.14 -8.44
N LYS A 25 -50.25 13.31 -8.98
CA LYS A 25 -51.58 13.72 -9.38
C LYS A 25 -52.30 14.27 -8.14
N PHE A 26 -52.80 15.47 -8.19
CA PHE A 26 -53.47 16.21 -7.10
C PHE A 26 -52.59 16.78 -5.97
N ILE A 27 -51.25 16.69 -6.07
CA ILE A 27 -50.34 17.35 -5.11
C ILE A 27 -49.45 18.32 -5.89
N PRO A 28 -49.87 19.60 -6.03
CA PRO A 28 -49.12 20.60 -6.83
C PRO A 28 -47.75 20.95 -6.23
N ARG A 29 -47.53 20.74 -4.90
CA ARG A 29 -46.31 21.05 -4.18
C ARG A 29 -45.86 19.83 -3.38
N GLY A 30 -45.21 18.87 -4.06
CA GLY A 30 -44.87 17.59 -3.48
C GLY A 30 -43.61 17.57 -2.59
N GLY A 31 -43.00 18.71 -2.33
CA GLY A 31 -41.79 18.86 -1.52
C GLY A 31 -40.52 18.31 -2.18
N PRO A 32 -39.33 18.60 -1.59
CA PRO A 32 -38.06 18.17 -2.13
C PRO A 32 -37.87 16.64 -1.95
N ASP A 33 -37.43 15.98 -3.01
CA ASP A 33 -37.19 14.52 -3.05
C ASP A 33 -35.89 14.14 -3.72
N GLY A 34 -34.95 15.07 -3.89
CA GLY A 34 -33.64 14.77 -4.38
C GLY A 34 -32.82 13.92 -3.40
N GLY A 35 -32.23 12.84 -3.90
CA GLY A 35 -31.36 11.94 -3.14
C GLY A 35 -29.93 12.48 -3.01
N ASP A 36 -29.19 11.92 -2.05
CA ASP A 36 -27.76 12.20 -1.87
C ASP A 36 -26.94 11.44 -2.92
N GLY A 37 -25.75 11.94 -3.23
CA GLY A 37 -24.74 11.17 -3.97
C GLY A 37 -24.21 9.97 -3.17
N GLY A 38 -23.34 9.20 -3.78
CA GLY A 38 -22.55 8.14 -3.13
C GLY A 38 -21.16 8.64 -2.75
N ASP A 39 -20.55 8.08 -1.70
CA ASP A 39 -19.15 8.36 -1.39
C ASP A 39 -18.24 7.78 -2.47
N GLY A 40 -17.11 8.43 -2.73
CA GLY A 40 -16.05 7.91 -3.57
C GLY A 40 -15.36 6.68 -2.93
N GLY A 41 -14.73 5.86 -3.76
CA GLY A 41 -13.94 4.72 -3.31
C GLY A 41 -12.63 5.15 -2.66
N ASP A 42 -12.19 4.38 -1.67
CA ASP A 42 -10.90 4.56 -1.00
C ASP A 42 -9.78 3.88 -1.79
N VAL A 43 -8.53 4.35 -1.61
CA VAL A 43 -7.33 3.61 -2.03
C VAL A 43 -6.75 2.93 -0.80
N ILE A 44 -6.72 1.61 -0.85
CA ILE A 44 -6.29 0.74 0.24
C ILE A 44 -4.98 0.08 -0.17
N ILE A 45 -4.00 0.08 0.71
CA ILE A 45 -2.77 -0.68 0.55
C ILE A 45 -2.83 -1.91 1.46
N LYS A 46 -2.47 -3.07 0.90
CA LYS A 46 -2.57 -4.35 1.58
C LYS A 46 -1.30 -5.16 1.40
N PRO A 47 -0.66 -5.63 2.49
CA PRO A 47 0.47 -6.55 2.38
C PRO A 47 0.00 -7.91 1.85
N ASP A 48 0.75 -8.47 0.91
CA ASP A 48 0.53 -9.81 0.36
C ASP A 48 1.83 -10.62 0.53
N ASN A 49 1.75 -11.68 1.33
CA ASN A 49 2.86 -12.58 1.60
C ASN A 49 3.33 -13.38 0.36
N ASN A 50 2.47 -13.46 -0.67
CA ASN A 50 2.81 -14.11 -1.93
C ASN A 50 3.51 -13.15 -2.91
N MET A 51 3.54 -11.86 -2.59
CA MET A 51 4.17 -10.83 -3.39
C MET A 51 5.57 -10.51 -2.86
N TRP A 52 6.58 -10.62 -3.74
CA TRP A 52 7.97 -10.49 -3.33
C TRP A 52 8.66 -9.25 -3.89
N ASP A 53 8.13 -8.70 -4.96
CA ASP A 53 8.66 -7.53 -5.62
C ASP A 53 7.54 -6.67 -6.19
N LEU A 54 7.91 -5.55 -6.77
CA LEU A 54 6.98 -4.58 -7.33
C LEU A 54 6.87 -4.69 -8.86
N SER A 55 7.25 -5.83 -9.46
CA SER A 55 7.24 -6.02 -10.93
C SER A 55 5.84 -5.94 -11.54
N ASN A 56 4.79 -6.14 -10.73
CA ASN A 56 3.39 -5.98 -11.16
C ASN A 56 2.99 -4.52 -11.40
N TYR A 57 3.83 -3.57 -10.98
CA TYR A 57 3.56 -2.14 -11.13
C TYR A 57 4.50 -1.51 -12.14
N GLU A 58 3.95 -0.71 -13.04
CA GLU A 58 4.73 0.15 -13.92
C GLU A 58 5.22 1.38 -13.16
N ASP A 59 6.38 1.91 -13.54
CA ASP A 59 6.88 3.14 -12.96
C ASP A 59 6.04 4.32 -13.44
N SER A 60 5.67 5.21 -12.53
CA SER A 60 4.70 6.30 -12.77
C SER A 60 3.29 5.80 -13.15
N GLY A 61 2.95 4.54 -12.79
CA GLY A 61 1.63 3.97 -13.00
C GLY A 61 0.55 4.77 -12.26
N PHE A 62 -0.63 4.87 -12.89
CA PHE A 62 -1.79 5.55 -12.33
C PHE A 62 -2.81 4.54 -11.83
N ILE A 63 -3.20 4.67 -10.56
CA ILE A 63 -4.19 3.80 -9.93
C ILE A 63 -5.30 4.70 -9.36
N SER A 64 -6.55 4.43 -9.75
CA SER A 64 -7.71 5.17 -9.27
C SER A 64 -8.76 4.27 -8.68
N ALA A 65 -9.38 4.73 -7.60
CA ALA A 65 -10.60 4.15 -7.09
C ALA A 65 -11.81 4.66 -7.89
N GLY A 66 -12.94 3.98 -7.78
CA GLY A 66 -14.17 4.34 -8.46
C GLY A 66 -14.83 5.58 -7.85
N ASP A 67 -15.46 6.40 -8.68
CA ASP A 67 -16.24 7.55 -8.23
C ASP A 67 -17.59 7.10 -7.64
N GLY A 68 -18.13 7.89 -6.70
CA GLY A 68 -19.48 7.74 -6.22
C GLY A 68 -20.48 8.18 -7.28
N ALA A 69 -21.59 7.45 -7.38
CA ALA A 69 -22.65 7.82 -8.31
C ALA A 69 -23.46 9.01 -7.77
N ASP A 70 -24.00 9.83 -8.67
CA ASP A 70 -24.86 10.94 -8.31
C ASP A 70 -26.18 10.47 -7.69
N GLY A 71 -26.79 11.33 -6.89
CA GLY A 71 -28.14 11.17 -6.40
C GLY A 71 -29.16 11.22 -7.53
N GLY A 72 -30.40 10.82 -7.25
CA GLY A 72 -31.47 10.82 -8.23
C GLY A 72 -32.78 11.32 -7.65
N LYS A 73 -33.83 11.33 -8.51
CA LYS A 73 -35.21 11.65 -8.12
C LYS A 73 -35.76 10.62 -7.16
N SER A 74 -36.84 10.96 -6.47
CA SER A 74 -37.55 10.05 -5.55
C SER A 74 -36.65 9.51 -4.43
N GLN A 75 -35.80 10.36 -3.89
CA GLN A 75 -34.84 10.05 -2.80
C GLN A 75 -33.86 8.93 -3.14
N LYS A 76 -33.59 8.68 -4.40
CA LYS A 76 -32.65 7.65 -4.84
C LYS A 76 -31.21 8.13 -4.59
N ASN A 77 -30.56 7.51 -3.61
CA ASN A 77 -29.16 7.80 -3.31
C ASN A 77 -28.22 7.14 -4.32
N GLY A 78 -27.11 7.81 -4.60
CA GLY A 78 -26.02 7.28 -5.41
C GLY A 78 -25.34 6.10 -4.72
N LYS A 79 -24.81 5.15 -5.51
CA LYS A 79 -24.00 4.06 -5.00
C LYS A 79 -22.59 4.55 -4.65
N ARG A 80 -21.98 3.95 -3.63
CA ARG A 80 -20.58 4.20 -3.29
C ARG A 80 -19.67 3.70 -4.41
N GLY A 81 -18.57 4.43 -4.69
CA GLY A 81 -17.51 4.02 -5.58
C GLY A 81 -16.75 2.78 -5.07
N THR A 82 -16.18 2.03 -5.99
CA THR A 82 -15.38 0.84 -5.67
C THR A 82 -14.01 1.25 -5.14
N ASN A 83 -13.53 0.57 -4.10
CA ASN A 83 -12.18 0.80 -3.58
C ASN A 83 -11.12 0.26 -4.57
N ALA A 84 -9.98 0.95 -4.66
CA ALA A 84 -8.78 0.42 -5.30
C ALA A 84 -7.90 -0.24 -4.25
N VAL A 85 -7.49 -1.49 -4.48
CA VAL A 85 -6.61 -2.24 -3.58
C VAL A 85 -5.23 -2.36 -4.21
N LEU A 86 -4.22 -1.86 -3.52
CA LEU A 86 -2.82 -1.92 -3.89
C LEU A 86 -2.14 -3.03 -3.06
N ASN A 87 -1.90 -4.19 -3.66
CA ASN A 87 -1.19 -5.27 -3.00
C ASN A 87 0.32 -5.01 -3.05
N VAL A 88 1.00 -5.11 -1.92
CA VAL A 88 2.44 -4.85 -1.82
C VAL A 88 3.12 -5.96 -1.03
N PRO A 89 4.42 -6.21 -1.23
CA PRO A 89 5.17 -7.11 -0.37
C PRO A 89 5.05 -6.74 1.10
N TYR A 90 5.09 -7.74 1.99
CA TYR A 90 5.15 -7.50 3.44
C TYR A 90 6.35 -6.63 3.81
N ASN A 91 6.19 -5.71 4.75
CA ASN A 91 7.19 -4.69 5.11
C ASN A 91 7.62 -3.76 3.95
N CYS A 92 6.78 -3.58 2.93
CA CYS A 92 7.03 -2.56 1.92
C CYS A 92 7.02 -1.17 2.57
N GLU A 93 8.02 -0.37 2.26
CA GLU A 93 8.10 1.02 2.67
C GLU A 93 7.38 1.90 1.65
N VAL A 94 6.51 2.77 2.14
CA VAL A 94 5.78 3.76 1.34
C VAL A 94 6.28 5.13 1.73
N THR A 95 6.88 5.84 0.80
CA THR A 95 7.30 7.24 0.99
C THR A 95 6.28 8.14 0.30
N LEU A 96 5.66 9.03 1.07
CA LEU A 96 4.70 10.02 0.59
C LEU A 96 5.41 11.33 0.18
N GLU A 97 4.70 12.22 -0.51
CA GLU A 97 5.22 13.53 -0.95
C GLU A 97 5.80 14.40 0.18
N ASP A 98 5.26 14.28 1.39
CA ASP A 98 5.74 14.98 2.59
C ASP A 98 7.00 14.35 3.21
N SER A 99 7.61 13.39 2.52
CA SER A 99 8.77 12.61 2.98
C SER A 99 8.49 11.74 4.20
N SER A 100 7.22 11.53 4.57
CA SER A 100 6.87 10.54 5.58
C SER A 100 7.05 9.13 5.02
N VAL A 101 7.60 8.22 5.83
CA VAL A 101 7.84 6.82 5.47
C VAL A 101 6.98 5.93 6.34
N LEU A 102 6.17 5.09 5.71
CA LEU A 102 5.31 4.11 6.37
C LEU A 102 5.76 2.70 6.00
N SER A 103 5.92 1.83 6.97
CA SER A 103 6.16 0.39 6.73
C SER A 103 4.83 -0.36 6.78
N ILE A 104 4.48 -1.04 5.70
CA ILE A 104 3.18 -1.69 5.54
C ILE A 104 3.24 -3.12 6.09
N LYS A 105 2.60 -3.31 7.24
CA LYS A 105 2.46 -4.61 7.93
C LYS A 105 1.02 -5.13 7.90
N ASP A 106 0.07 -4.21 7.86
CA ASP A 106 -1.36 -4.48 7.88
C ASP A 106 -2.06 -3.73 6.75
N GLU A 107 -3.33 -4.05 6.51
CA GLU A 107 -4.17 -3.34 5.56
C GLU A 107 -4.47 -1.92 6.06
N ILE A 108 -4.15 -0.90 5.24
CA ILE A 108 -4.31 0.51 5.60
C ILE A 108 -5.05 1.26 4.50
N VAL A 109 -6.00 2.12 4.89
CA VAL A 109 -6.59 3.10 3.97
C VAL A 109 -5.60 4.24 3.77
N LEU A 110 -4.94 4.26 2.61
CA LEU A 110 -3.91 5.25 2.30
C LEU A 110 -4.51 6.60 1.90
N VAL A 111 -5.52 6.57 1.03
CA VAL A 111 -6.24 7.79 0.58
C VAL A 111 -7.73 7.54 0.65
N LYS A 112 -8.42 8.39 1.42
CA LYS A 112 -9.87 8.29 1.58
C LYS A 112 -10.61 8.88 0.39
N GLY A 113 -11.70 8.24 -0.04
CA GLY A 113 -12.58 8.73 -1.07
C GLY A 113 -13.26 10.05 -0.70
N GLY A 114 -13.67 10.81 -1.71
CA GLY A 114 -14.43 12.04 -1.54
C GLY A 114 -15.80 11.78 -0.89
N GLU A 115 -16.22 12.68 -0.01
CA GLU A 115 -17.53 12.60 0.62
C GLU A 115 -18.65 12.89 -0.39
N LYS A 116 -19.76 12.18 -0.24
CA LYS A 116 -20.97 12.40 -1.04
C LYS A 116 -21.53 13.82 -0.92
N GLY A 117 -22.16 14.31 -1.96
CA GLY A 117 -22.98 15.50 -1.94
C GLY A 117 -24.39 15.25 -1.40
N LYS A 118 -24.98 16.22 -0.75
CA LYS A 118 -26.32 16.13 -0.19
C LYS A 118 -27.38 16.65 -1.19
N GLY A 119 -28.45 15.87 -1.36
CA GLY A 119 -29.59 16.28 -2.17
C GLY A 119 -30.41 17.45 -1.55
N ASN A 120 -31.27 18.03 -2.35
CA ASN A 120 -32.04 19.19 -1.89
C ASN A 120 -32.94 18.92 -0.68
N LYS A 121 -33.30 17.66 -0.42
CA LYS A 121 -34.07 17.30 0.78
C LYS A 121 -33.34 17.72 2.08
N ALA A 122 -32.01 17.67 2.10
CA ALA A 122 -31.19 18.06 3.26
C ALA A 122 -31.26 19.59 3.56
N PHE A 123 -31.67 20.40 2.60
CA PHE A 123 -31.79 21.85 2.74
C PHE A 123 -33.21 22.30 3.08
N LYS A 124 -34.15 21.37 3.27
CA LYS A 124 -35.52 21.69 3.70
C LYS A 124 -35.50 22.23 5.12
N SER A 125 -36.26 23.31 5.32
CA SER A 125 -36.51 23.92 6.63
C SER A 125 -37.90 24.49 6.70
N SER A 126 -38.34 24.95 7.89
CA SER A 126 -39.64 25.61 8.07
C SER A 126 -39.77 26.86 7.20
N ILE A 127 -38.67 27.55 6.93
CA ILE A 127 -38.65 28.79 6.14
C ILE A 127 -38.42 28.49 4.65
N ASN A 128 -37.70 27.43 4.32
CA ASN A 128 -37.40 27.01 2.94
C ASN A 128 -37.99 25.61 2.69
N GLN A 129 -39.22 25.54 2.21
CA GLN A 129 -39.92 24.29 1.92
C GLN A 129 -39.60 23.76 0.50
N GLU A 130 -39.14 24.61 -0.39
CA GLU A 130 -38.77 24.27 -1.78
C GLU A 130 -37.28 24.60 -2.04
N PRO A 131 -36.32 23.87 -1.44
CA PRO A 131 -34.91 24.13 -1.62
C PRO A 131 -34.44 23.79 -3.03
N LEU A 132 -33.84 24.78 -3.71
CA LEU A 132 -33.24 24.67 -5.04
C LEU A 132 -31.73 24.41 -4.97
N LEU A 133 -31.19 24.14 -3.77
CA LEU A 133 -29.80 23.93 -3.52
C LEU A 133 -29.52 22.42 -3.30
N ALA A 134 -28.39 21.98 -3.79
CA ALA A 134 -27.81 20.69 -3.46
C ALA A 134 -26.31 20.88 -3.22
N GLU A 135 -25.65 19.89 -2.71
CA GLU A 135 -24.23 19.89 -2.46
C GLU A 135 -23.55 18.98 -3.47
N ALA A 136 -22.49 19.45 -4.15
CA ALA A 136 -21.66 18.61 -4.99
C ALA A 136 -20.82 17.66 -4.13
N GLY A 137 -20.48 16.51 -4.68
CA GLY A 137 -19.53 15.60 -4.07
C GLY A 137 -18.15 16.25 -3.88
N GLN A 138 -17.44 15.80 -2.87
CA GLN A 138 -16.07 16.20 -2.65
C GLN A 138 -15.19 15.53 -3.69
N ARG A 139 -14.26 16.27 -4.30
CA ARG A 139 -13.27 15.68 -5.20
C ARG A 139 -12.35 14.74 -4.44
N GLY A 140 -12.01 13.60 -5.05
CA GLY A 140 -11.01 12.68 -4.56
C GLY A 140 -9.63 13.33 -4.56
N LEU A 141 -8.76 12.78 -3.74
CA LEU A 141 -7.40 13.27 -3.59
C LEU A 141 -6.47 12.52 -4.53
N LYS A 142 -5.53 13.26 -5.13
CA LYS A 142 -4.42 12.72 -5.90
C LYS A 142 -3.16 12.81 -5.05
N VAL A 143 -2.45 11.68 -4.91
CA VAL A 143 -1.22 11.56 -4.10
C VAL A 143 -0.18 10.82 -4.92
N GLU A 144 1.04 11.35 -4.95
CA GLU A 144 2.19 10.65 -5.49
C GLU A 144 2.92 9.95 -4.36
N LEU A 145 3.38 8.73 -4.61
CA LEU A 145 4.13 7.97 -3.64
C LEU A 145 5.22 7.13 -4.30
N GLU A 146 6.18 6.77 -3.51
CA GLU A 146 7.23 5.85 -3.86
C GLU A 146 7.12 4.60 -3.00
N LEU A 147 6.97 3.45 -3.64
CA LEU A 147 7.06 2.14 -3.00
C LEU A 147 8.48 1.65 -3.05
N LYS A 148 8.99 1.17 -1.92
CA LYS A 148 10.30 0.54 -1.82
C LYS A 148 10.17 -0.74 -1.02
N THR A 149 10.64 -1.84 -1.57
CA THR A 149 10.67 -3.11 -0.87
C THR A 149 12.10 -3.63 -0.76
N GLN A 150 12.45 -4.11 0.42
CA GLN A 150 13.67 -4.84 0.69
C GLN A 150 13.29 -6.30 0.93
N THR A 151 12.94 -7.00 -0.14
CA THR A 151 12.64 -8.42 -0.04
C THR A 151 13.94 -9.20 -0.03
N PHE A 152 14.35 -9.65 1.15
CA PHE A 152 15.42 -10.60 1.29
C PHE A 152 14.83 -12.00 1.31
N PRO A 153 15.43 -12.96 0.59
CA PRO A 153 15.07 -14.35 0.75
C PRO A 153 15.38 -14.80 2.20
N THR A 154 14.46 -15.56 2.77
CA THR A 154 14.56 -16.00 4.16
C THR A 154 15.34 -17.31 4.30
N VAL A 155 15.63 -17.98 3.18
CA VAL A 155 16.39 -19.23 3.12
C VAL A 155 17.57 -19.07 2.19
N GLY A 156 18.77 -19.35 2.68
CA GLY A 156 20.01 -19.31 1.91
C GLY A 156 20.55 -20.72 1.66
N ILE A 157 21.21 -20.93 0.52
CA ILE A 157 22.02 -22.12 0.24
C ILE A 157 23.47 -21.68 0.06
N ILE A 158 24.36 -22.23 0.87
CA ILE A 158 25.79 -21.99 0.81
C ILE A 158 26.58 -23.32 0.71
N GLY A 159 27.76 -23.22 0.25
CA GLY A 159 28.69 -24.39 0.14
C GLY A 159 29.81 -24.13 -0.84
N ASN A 160 30.74 -25.05 -0.95
CA ASN A 160 31.85 -24.98 -1.90
C ASN A 160 31.34 -24.99 -3.35
N SER A 161 32.20 -24.57 -4.27
CA SER A 161 32.00 -24.85 -5.69
C SER A 161 31.81 -26.36 -5.90
N ASN A 162 30.86 -26.73 -6.76
CA ASN A 162 30.48 -28.13 -7.03
C ASN A 162 29.95 -28.95 -5.83
N SER A 163 29.63 -28.34 -4.68
CA SER A 163 29.04 -29.07 -3.54
C SER A 163 27.56 -29.46 -3.75
N GLY A 164 26.99 -29.24 -4.93
CA GLY A 164 25.62 -29.62 -5.24
C GLY A 164 24.54 -28.58 -4.82
N LYS A 165 24.91 -27.33 -4.58
CA LYS A 165 23.93 -26.22 -4.27
C LYS A 165 22.80 -26.14 -5.26
N SER A 166 23.15 -25.96 -6.54
CA SER A 166 22.15 -25.81 -7.63
C SER A 166 21.32 -27.08 -7.82
N PHE A 167 21.90 -28.28 -7.55
CA PHE A 167 21.14 -29.51 -7.55
C PHE A 167 20.06 -29.50 -6.46
N ILE A 168 20.39 -29.09 -5.24
CA ILE A 168 19.44 -28.99 -4.13
C ILE A 168 18.40 -27.93 -4.43
N LEU A 169 18.81 -26.75 -4.90
CA LEU A 169 17.89 -25.69 -5.28
C LEU A 169 16.85 -26.17 -6.30
N ASN A 170 17.30 -26.82 -7.39
CA ASN A 170 16.40 -27.33 -8.44
C ASN A 170 15.48 -28.46 -7.94
N LYS A 171 15.91 -29.27 -6.99
CA LYS A 171 15.09 -30.34 -6.39
C LYS A 171 14.03 -29.80 -5.42
N ILE A 172 14.34 -28.74 -4.68
CA ILE A 172 13.41 -28.12 -3.72
C ILE A 172 12.41 -27.22 -4.44
N THR A 173 12.88 -26.47 -5.44
CA THR A 173 12.08 -25.53 -6.21
C THR A 173 11.66 -26.17 -7.52
N ASN A 174 10.37 -26.27 -7.81
CA ASN A 174 9.88 -26.88 -9.04
C ASN A 174 10.22 -26.02 -10.27
N LEU A 175 11.47 -26.08 -10.76
CA LEU A 175 11.95 -25.51 -12.04
C LEU A 175 11.45 -24.07 -12.34
N GLY A 176 12.09 -23.08 -11.78
CA GLY A 176 11.79 -21.67 -12.01
C GLY A 176 12.90 -20.77 -11.45
N THR A 177 14.15 -21.25 -11.47
CA THR A 177 15.29 -20.44 -10.97
C THR A 177 15.51 -19.24 -11.89
N LYS A 178 15.54 -18.04 -11.32
CA LYS A 178 15.84 -16.79 -12.02
C LYS A 178 17.14 -16.21 -11.46
N GLU A 179 18.00 -15.73 -12.34
CA GLU A 179 19.11 -14.87 -11.92
C GLU A 179 18.56 -13.53 -11.47
N ALA A 180 19.05 -13.01 -10.37
CA ALA A 180 18.63 -11.70 -9.84
C ALA A 180 19.85 -10.87 -9.47
N ASP A 181 19.83 -9.62 -9.90
CA ASP A 181 20.81 -8.63 -9.50
C ASP A 181 20.45 -8.10 -8.12
N TYR A 182 21.30 -8.36 -7.13
CA TYR A 182 21.20 -7.73 -5.82
C TYR A 182 22.21 -6.59 -5.70
N LEU A 183 21.74 -5.49 -5.16
CA LEU A 183 22.59 -4.40 -4.70
C LEU A 183 23.60 -4.98 -3.71
N TYR A 184 24.92 -4.82 -3.98
CA TYR A 184 26.06 -5.27 -3.17
C TYR A 184 26.64 -6.66 -3.48
N THR A 185 26.27 -7.36 -4.57
CA THR A 185 26.94 -8.60 -4.99
C THR A 185 27.58 -8.46 -6.35
N THR A 186 28.83 -8.93 -6.49
CA THR A 186 29.56 -8.95 -7.78
C THR A 186 29.25 -10.16 -8.64
N THR A 187 28.51 -11.13 -8.10
CA THR A 187 28.06 -12.35 -8.77
C THR A 187 26.56 -12.50 -8.58
N SER A 188 25.82 -12.77 -9.65
CA SER A 188 24.37 -12.90 -9.62
C SER A 188 23.94 -14.15 -8.84
N PRO A 189 23.29 -14.03 -7.68
CA PRO A 189 22.73 -15.16 -6.96
C PRO A 189 21.54 -15.74 -7.73
N VAL A 190 21.35 -17.05 -7.64
CA VAL A 190 20.23 -17.75 -8.26
C VAL A 190 19.12 -17.93 -7.26
N ILE A 191 17.89 -17.52 -7.62
CA ILE A 191 16.72 -17.63 -6.76
C ILE A 191 15.77 -18.68 -7.27
N GLY A 192 15.24 -19.48 -6.35
CA GLY A 192 14.15 -20.39 -6.59
C GLY A 192 13.00 -20.17 -5.63
N ASP A 193 11.79 -20.47 -6.09
CA ASP A 193 10.57 -20.38 -5.29
C ASP A 193 10.14 -21.77 -4.81
N LEU A 194 10.14 -21.97 -3.49
CA LEU A 194 9.55 -23.15 -2.86
C LEU A 194 8.06 -22.83 -2.59
N LYS A 195 7.20 -23.41 -3.44
CA LYS A 195 5.75 -23.32 -3.26
C LYS A 195 5.30 -24.35 -2.24
N THR A 196 4.63 -23.88 -1.21
CA THR A 196 3.95 -24.72 -0.21
C THR A 196 2.46 -24.34 -0.19
N ASP A 197 1.63 -25.16 0.43
CA ASP A 197 0.16 -24.92 0.54
C ASP A 197 -0.17 -23.67 1.36
N ILE A 198 0.78 -23.17 2.16
CA ILE A 198 0.57 -22.07 3.11
C ILE A 198 1.27 -20.78 2.65
N GLU A 199 2.47 -20.90 2.10
CA GLU A 199 3.31 -19.75 1.75
C GLU A 199 4.30 -20.09 0.62
N ASN A 200 4.76 -19.07 -0.10
CA ASN A 200 5.87 -19.19 -1.04
C ASN A 200 7.15 -18.72 -0.37
N ILE A 201 8.13 -19.61 -0.24
CA ILE A 201 9.43 -19.32 0.39
C ILE A 201 10.47 -19.12 -0.71
N LYS A 202 11.15 -17.98 -0.69
CA LYS A 202 12.29 -17.73 -1.58
C LYS A 202 13.56 -18.32 -0.99
N ILE A 203 14.23 -19.09 -1.83
CA ILE A 203 15.51 -19.71 -1.54
C ILE A 203 16.55 -19.09 -2.47
N VAL A 204 17.63 -18.60 -1.93
CA VAL A 204 18.74 -18.05 -2.72
C VAL A 204 19.97 -18.93 -2.62
N GLU A 205 20.54 -19.25 -3.76
CA GLU A 205 21.87 -19.85 -3.85
C GLU A 205 22.91 -18.74 -3.87
N ILE A 206 23.85 -18.78 -2.91
CA ILE A 206 24.99 -17.89 -2.87
C ILE A 206 26.16 -18.61 -3.57
N PRO A 207 26.64 -18.11 -4.72
CA PRO A 207 27.78 -18.68 -5.41
C PRO A 207 29.07 -18.45 -4.61
N ASP A 208 30.01 -19.41 -4.69
CA ASP A 208 31.39 -19.33 -4.20
C ASP A 208 31.60 -18.75 -2.78
N PHE A 209 30.75 -19.18 -1.85
CA PHE A 209 30.80 -18.71 -0.45
C PHE A 209 32.15 -18.93 0.24
N ILE A 210 32.93 -19.91 -0.20
CA ILE A 210 34.18 -20.31 0.47
C ILE A 210 35.43 -19.61 -0.07
N ASN A 211 35.27 -18.74 -1.04
CA ASN A 211 36.35 -17.82 -1.35
C ASN A 211 36.36 -16.70 -0.30
N PHE A 212 36.93 -16.98 0.87
CA PHE A 212 36.88 -16.23 2.13
C PHE A 212 37.17 -14.71 2.06
N LYS A 213 37.78 -14.26 0.97
CA LYS A 213 37.97 -12.83 0.70
C LYS A 213 36.67 -12.06 0.42
N LYS A 214 35.59 -12.78 0.05
CA LYS A 214 34.29 -12.20 -0.26
C LYS A 214 33.21 -12.46 0.81
N ALA A 215 33.52 -13.22 1.85
CA ALA A 215 32.55 -13.60 2.88
C ALA A 215 31.96 -12.38 3.62
N ASP A 216 32.74 -11.31 3.77
CA ASP A 216 32.25 -10.07 4.40
C ASP A 216 31.23 -9.33 3.51
N GLU A 217 31.27 -9.50 2.18
CA GLU A 217 30.27 -8.94 1.26
C GLU A 217 28.90 -9.59 1.45
N TYR A 218 28.87 -10.88 1.86
CA TYR A 218 27.64 -11.62 2.09
C TYR A 218 27.12 -11.53 3.54
N LYS A 219 27.84 -10.91 4.46
CA LYS A 219 27.46 -10.81 5.87
C LYS A 219 26.07 -10.21 6.07
N PHE A 220 25.70 -9.23 5.28
CA PHE A 220 24.39 -8.60 5.33
C PHE A 220 23.28 -9.61 4.99
N PHE A 221 23.47 -10.42 3.93
CA PHE A 221 22.51 -11.45 3.52
C PHE A 221 22.37 -12.55 4.55
N LEU A 222 23.51 -13.03 5.09
CA LEU A 222 23.51 -14.13 6.04
C LEU A 222 22.72 -13.81 7.31
N ASN A 223 22.69 -12.56 7.70
CA ASN A 223 21.93 -12.10 8.87
C ASN A 223 20.42 -12.02 8.63
N GLU A 224 19.99 -11.97 7.36
CA GLU A 224 18.56 -11.92 6.99
C GLU A 224 17.94 -13.32 6.88
N PHE A 225 18.74 -14.39 6.79
CA PHE A 225 18.21 -15.74 6.68
C PHE A 225 17.64 -16.26 8.00
N ASN A 226 16.47 -16.89 7.91
CA ASN A 226 15.89 -17.68 8.99
C ASN A 226 16.43 -19.13 8.96
N VAL A 227 16.71 -19.60 7.74
CA VAL A 227 17.23 -20.95 7.48
C VAL A 227 18.42 -20.88 6.55
N LEU A 228 19.48 -21.58 6.90
CA LEU A 228 20.67 -21.70 6.08
C LEU A 228 20.94 -23.17 5.74
N LEU A 229 20.84 -23.51 4.46
CA LEU A 229 21.19 -24.82 3.93
C LEU A 229 22.67 -24.82 3.59
N VAL A 230 23.43 -25.70 4.21
CA VAL A 230 24.88 -25.83 4.04
C VAL A 230 25.19 -27.11 3.29
N THR A 231 25.60 -27.00 2.03
CA THR A 231 25.95 -28.18 1.22
C THR A 231 27.44 -28.49 1.30
N ILE A 232 27.78 -29.72 1.64
CA ILE A 232 29.16 -30.19 1.73
C ILE A 232 29.27 -31.49 0.96
N GLU A 233 30.27 -31.60 0.07
CA GLU A 233 30.59 -32.83 -0.64
C GLU A 233 31.28 -33.85 0.30
N TYR A 234 30.82 -35.10 0.28
CA TYR A 234 31.49 -36.17 0.98
C TYR A 234 32.80 -36.57 0.25
N SER A 235 33.94 -36.36 0.90
CA SER A 235 35.27 -36.61 0.38
C SER A 235 36.28 -36.82 1.52
N ASP A 236 37.47 -37.21 1.22
CA ASP A 236 38.55 -37.38 2.23
C ASP A 236 38.83 -36.09 3.03
N ARG A 237 38.47 -34.91 2.45
CA ARG A 237 38.65 -33.62 3.10
C ARG A 237 37.36 -33.12 3.80
N PHE A 238 36.33 -33.94 3.90
CA PHE A 238 35.04 -33.57 4.45
C PHE A 238 35.13 -32.88 5.82
N ASN A 239 35.82 -33.51 6.78
CA ASN A 239 35.95 -32.96 8.14
C ASN A 239 36.67 -31.58 8.16
N HIS A 240 37.67 -31.43 7.29
CA HIS A 240 38.37 -30.14 7.18
C HIS A 240 37.47 -29.05 6.65
N ILE A 241 36.72 -29.32 5.59
CA ILE A 241 35.75 -28.37 4.98
C ILE A 241 34.64 -28.06 5.96
N TYR A 242 34.06 -29.06 6.63
CA TYR A 242 33.02 -28.88 7.63
C TYR A 242 33.47 -27.91 8.75
N ASN A 243 34.66 -28.14 9.31
CA ASN A 243 35.19 -27.30 10.38
C ASN A 243 35.44 -25.87 9.93
N GLN A 244 35.95 -25.68 8.71
CA GLN A 244 36.09 -24.33 8.13
C GLN A 244 34.76 -23.62 7.99
N ILE A 245 33.76 -24.27 7.37
CA ILE A 245 32.43 -23.70 7.18
C ILE A 245 31.80 -23.39 8.54
N LYS A 246 31.89 -24.28 9.50
CA LYS A 246 31.33 -24.07 10.85
C LYS A 246 31.93 -22.85 11.55
N GLN A 247 33.24 -22.67 11.47
CA GLN A 247 33.91 -21.47 12.01
C GLN A 247 33.40 -20.20 11.37
N TYR A 248 33.16 -20.20 10.05
CA TYR A 248 32.62 -19.04 9.34
C TYR A 248 31.17 -18.75 9.70
N ILE A 249 30.34 -19.79 9.73
CA ILE A 249 28.94 -19.63 10.12
C ILE A 249 28.84 -19.03 11.52
N ASN A 250 29.59 -19.55 12.47
CA ASN A 250 29.61 -19.02 13.86
C ASN A 250 30.05 -17.56 13.95
N LYS A 251 30.89 -17.09 13.01
CA LYS A 251 31.36 -15.70 12.97
C LYS A 251 30.40 -14.74 12.29
N LEU A 252 29.69 -15.22 11.25
CA LEU A 252 28.96 -14.35 10.31
C LEU A 252 27.44 -14.44 10.45
N VAL A 253 26.92 -15.57 10.94
CA VAL A 253 25.48 -15.84 10.99
C VAL A 253 24.93 -15.54 12.38
N HIS A 254 23.76 -14.91 12.41
CA HIS A 254 23.10 -14.60 13.66
C HIS A 254 22.65 -15.89 14.38
N SER A 255 22.73 -15.92 15.72
CA SER A 255 22.37 -17.08 16.56
C SER A 255 20.95 -17.59 16.42
N SER A 256 20.05 -16.79 15.81
CA SER A 256 18.64 -17.17 15.55
C SER A 256 18.43 -17.87 14.21
N CYS A 257 19.46 -18.02 13.38
CA CYS A 257 19.35 -18.71 12.10
C CYS A 257 19.44 -20.22 12.31
N ASN A 258 18.49 -20.97 11.75
CA ASN A 258 18.51 -22.43 11.81
C ASN A 258 19.40 -22.97 10.69
N ILE A 259 20.32 -23.84 11.02
CA ILE A 259 21.28 -24.42 10.06
C ILE A 259 20.89 -25.86 9.77
N ILE A 260 20.85 -26.22 8.47
CA ILE A 260 20.60 -27.57 7.98
C ILE A 260 21.82 -27.97 7.13
N PHE A 261 22.51 -29.03 7.53
CA PHE A 261 23.62 -29.57 6.77
C PHE A 261 23.14 -30.61 5.75
N ILE A 262 23.61 -30.49 4.52
CA ILE A 262 23.29 -31.43 3.43
C ILE A 262 24.58 -31.97 2.88
N ILE A 263 24.81 -33.27 3.15
CA ILE A 263 25.98 -33.98 2.66
C ILE A 263 25.65 -34.54 1.28
N THR A 264 26.43 -34.18 0.29
CA THR A 264 26.18 -34.53 -1.11
C THR A 264 27.20 -35.51 -1.64
N LYS A 265 26.89 -36.11 -2.79
CA LYS A 265 27.74 -37.06 -3.50
C LYS A 265 28.09 -38.34 -2.71
N CYS A 266 27.23 -38.75 -1.79
CA CYS A 266 27.35 -40.04 -1.13
C CYS A 266 26.97 -41.15 -2.10
N THR A 267 27.80 -42.19 -2.20
CA THR A 267 27.47 -43.41 -2.97
C THR A 267 26.54 -44.32 -2.19
N GLU A 268 26.73 -44.37 -0.87
CA GLU A 268 25.96 -45.17 0.08
C GLU A 268 25.61 -44.32 1.32
N PRO A 269 24.57 -44.71 2.09
CA PRO A 269 24.23 -44.01 3.34
C PRO A 269 25.40 -44.10 4.33
N ILE A 270 25.85 -42.95 4.82
CA ILE A 270 26.98 -42.88 5.76
C ILE A 270 26.41 -42.85 7.17
N PRO A 271 26.82 -43.76 8.06
CA PRO A 271 26.43 -43.72 9.47
C PRO A 271 26.86 -42.41 10.12
N ILE A 272 25.96 -41.73 10.80
CA ILE A 272 26.18 -40.39 11.42
C ILE A 272 27.37 -40.42 12.37
N ASN A 273 27.60 -41.57 13.05
CA ASN A 273 28.74 -41.78 13.96
C ASN A 273 30.12 -41.71 13.27
N GLN A 274 30.18 -41.90 11.95
CA GLN A 274 31.42 -41.81 11.17
C GLN A 274 31.70 -40.37 10.68
N ILE A 275 30.69 -39.49 10.74
CA ILE A 275 30.78 -38.16 10.16
C ILE A 275 31.27 -37.11 11.17
N ASN A 276 31.47 -37.46 12.43
CA ASN A 276 31.96 -36.54 13.50
C ASN A 276 31.22 -35.19 13.58
N ILE A 277 29.94 -35.16 13.23
CA ILE A 277 29.08 -33.98 13.25
C ILE A 277 28.09 -34.13 14.41
N ASN A 278 28.15 -33.19 15.37
CA ASN A 278 27.21 -33.13 16.50
C ASN A 278 26.03 -32.21 16.18
N GLU A 279 25.42 -32.40 15.01
CA GLU A 279 24.28 -31.56 14.58
C GLU A 279 23.04 -32.44 14.44
N GLU A 280 21.88 -31.91 14.85
CA GLU A 280 20.59 -32.62 14.80
C GLU A 280 19.93 -32.58 13.41
N ASN A 281 20.31 -31.62 12.55
CA ASN A 281 19.64 -31.33 11.28
C ASN A 281 20.57 -31.67 10.10
N ILE A 282 20.71 -32.97 9.80
CA ILE A 282 21.58 -33.48 8.73
C ILE A 282 20.75 -34.24 7.70
N PHE A 283 20.95 -33.94 6.43
CA PHE A 283 20.43 -34.69 5.29
C PHE A 283 21.58 -35.24 4.45
N GLN A 284 21.37 -36.40 3.84
CA GLN A 284 22.34 -37.01 2.93
C GLN A 284 21.70 -37.13 1.54
N VAL A 285 22.48 -36.82 0.51
CA VAL A 285 22.14 -37.09 -0.89
C VAL A 285 22.90 -38.37 -1.29
N VAL A 286 22.18 -39.49 -1.33
CA VAL A 286 22.73 -40.80 -1.67
C VAL A 286 22.34 -41.16 -3.09
N ALA A 287 23.34 -41.48 -3.94
CA ALA A 287 23.13 -41.80 -5.35
C ALA A 287 22.22 -40.80 -6.10
N GLY A 288 22.34 -39.50 -5.79
CA GLY A 288 21.54 -38.45 -6.38
C GLY A 288 20.09 -38.35 -5.84
N THR A 289 19.73 -39.08 -4.79
CA THR A 289 18.42 -39.05 -4.13
C THR A 289 18.51 -38.41 -2.75
N ILE A 290 17.50 -37.66 -2.38
CA ILE A 290 17.33 -37.02 -1.07
C ILE A 290 15.88 -37.12 -0.67
N ASP A 291 15.56 -37.22 0.61
CA ASP A 291 14.21 -37.07 1.11
C ASP A 291 13.79 -35.59 1.02
N ILE A 292 13.23 -35.21 -0.14
CA ILE A 292 12.80 -33.84 -0.45
C ILE A 292 11.64 -33.44 0.44
N HIS A 293 10.76 -34.37 0.79
CA HIS A 293 9.56 -34.05 1.59
C HIS A 293 9.96 -33.68 3.02
N ALA A 294 10.83 -34.47 3.64
CA ALA A 294 11.36 -34.17 4.97
C ALA A 294 12.13 -32.83 4.98
N LEU A 295 12.95 -32.58 3.95
CA LEU A 295 13.71 -31.34 3.84
C LEU A 295 12.79 -30.12 3.66
N LYS A 296 11.77 -30.17 2.79
CA LYS A 296 10.78 -29.10 2.62
C LYS A 296 10.03 -28.82 3.92
N ASN A 297 9.57 -29.85 4.61
CA ASN A 297 8.87 -29.70 5.89
C ASN A 297 9.75 -29.05 6.96
N MET A 298 11.01 -29.40 7.02
CA MET A 298 11.97 -28.80 7.96
C MET A 298 12.23 -27.32 7.63
N ILE A 299 12.41 -26.98 6.36
CA ILE A 299 12.56 -25.59 5.89
C ILE A 299 11.33 -24.76 6.31
N VAL A 300 10.12 -25.24 6.05
CA VAL A 300 8.86 -24.55 6.43
C VAL A 300 8.77 -24.38 7.94
N ARG A 301 9.09 -25.41 8.71
CA ARG A 301 9.06 -25.37 10.19
C ARG A 301 9.99 -24.31 10.75
N PHE A 302 11.23 -24.26 10.25
CA PHE A 302 12.25 -23.34 10.72
C PHE A 302 12.06 -21.91 10.21
N ASN A 303 11.49 -21.75 9.00
CA ASN A 303 11.18 -20.43 8.46
C ASN A 303 10.10 -19.69 9.29
N LYS A 304 9.18 -20.44 9.90
CA LYS A 304 8.11 -19.89 10.76
C LYS A 304 8.55 -19.49 12.17
N SER A 305 9.77 -19.82 12.58
CA SER A 305 10.28 -19.42 13.88
C SER A 305 10.38 -17.89 13.92
N PRO A 306 9.64 -17.19 14.80
CA PRO A 306 9.69 -15.75 14.82
C PRO A 306 11.10 -15.31 15.17
N LYS A 307 11.75 -14.51 14.29
CA LYS A 307 12.87 -13.70 14.75
C LYS A 307 12.38 -12.95 15.98
N LYS A 308 13.02 -13.12 17.14
CA LYS A 308 12.84 -12.26 18.30
C LYS A 308 13.31 -10.85 17.94
N GLY A 309 12.60 -10.23 17.01
CA GLY A 309 12.69 -8.82 16.71
C GLY A 309 12.03 -8.07 17.85
N LYS A 310 12.72 -7.11 18.40
CA LYS A 310 12.20 -6.15 19.37
C LYS A 310 10.83 -5.70 18.91
N GLY A 311 9.79 -6.06 19.67
CA GLY A 311 8.42 -5.64 19.42
C GLY A 311 8.38 -4.11 19.33
N GLY A 312 8.27 -3.61 18.14
CA GLY A 312 7.81 -2.25 17.89
C GLY A 312 6.37 -2.22 18.38
N LYS A 313 6.08 -1.29 19.30
CA LYS A 313 4.73 -0.97 19.73
C LYS A 313 3.88 -0.80 18.45
N SER A 314 2.68 -1.37 18.47
CA SER A 314 1.64 -1.08 17.50
C SER A 314 1.47 0.43 17.43
N GLU A 315 2.07 1.05 16.43
CA GLU A 315 1.80 2.44 16.11
C GLU A 315 0.41 2.50 15.51
N ASP A 316 -0.38 3.43 16.02
CA ASP A 316 -1.75 3.70 15.61
C ASP A 316 -1.85 3.74 14.09
N VAL A 317 -2.94 3.15 13.58
CA VAL A 317 -3.30 3.13 12.15
C VAL A 317 -3.24 4.56 11.60
N PHE A 318 -2.14 4.88 10.92
CA PHE A 318 -1.96 6.18 10.28
C PHE A 318 -2.89 6.23 9.05
N VAL A 319 -4.08 6.76 9.26
CA VAL A 319 -4.87 7.29 8.15
C VAL A 319 -4.22 8.61 7.74
N HIS A 320 -3.61 8.66 6.58
CA HIS A 320 -3.15 9.93 6.02
C HIS A 320 -4.39 10.80 5.79
N LYS A 321 -4.69 11.63 6.79
CA LYS A 321 -5.63 12.72 6.61
C LYS A 321 -4.85 13.78 5.84
N PRO A 322 -5.31 14.16 4.63
CA PRO A 322 -4.71 15.30 3.96
C PRO A 322 -4.66 16.43 4.98
N LYS A 323 -3.55 17.14 5.05
CA LYS A 323 -3.49 18.38 5.80
C LYS A 323 -4.61 19.24 5.22
N ILE A 324 -5.77 19.24 5.87
CA ILE A 324 -6.73 20.30 5.70
C ILE A 324 -5.90 21.50 6.13
N ILE A 325 -5.46 22.29 5.17
CA ILE A 325 -4.94 23.61 5.46
C ILE A 325 -6.14 24.30 6.10
N ASN A 326 -6.22 24.23 7.41
CA ASN A 326 -7.15 25.05 8.19
C ASN A 326 -6.66 26.48 8.00
N THR A 327 -6.95 27.03 6.82
CA THR A 327 -6.87 28.45 6.63
C THR A 327 -7.90 29.01 7.59
N THR A 328 -7.44 29.65 8.66
CA THR A 328 -8.27 30.43 9.57
C THR A 328 -9.01 31.53 8.81
N LYS A 329 -8.60 31.83 7.58
CA LYS A 329 -9.24 32.77 6.66
C LYS A 329 -10.40 32.07 5.93
N LYS A 330 -11.59 32.56 6.16
CA LYS A 330 -12.82 32.08 5.50
C LYS A 330 -12.93 32.52 4.03
N PHE A 331 -12.29 33.59 3.66
CA PHE A 331 -12.28 34.17 2.32
C PHE A 331 -11.05 35.07 2.14
N GLU A 332 -10.74 35.39 0.89
CA GLU A 332 -9.75 36.39 0.49
C GLU A 332 -10.48 37.48 -0.35
N TYR A 333 -10.08 38.74 -0.16
CA TYR A 333 -10.65 39.87 -0.88
C TYR A 333 -9.58 40.62 -1.66
N ASP A 334 -9.75 40.69 -2.96
CA ASP A 334 -8.95 41.53 -3.85
C ASP A 334 -9.69 42.87 -4.09
N ALA A 335 -9.31 43.90 -3.34
CA ALA A 335 -9.92 45.21 -3.43
C ALA A 335 -9.72 45.88 -4.79
N ARG A 336 -8.66 45.55 -5.55
CA ARG A 336 -8.39 46.17 -6.86
C ARG A 336 -9.37 45.65 -7.92
N ARG A 337 -9.73 44.37 -7.84
CA ARG A 337 -10.67 43.73 -8.79
C ARG A 337 -12.09 43.65 -8.26
N ASN A 338 -12.29 43.99 -7.00
CA ASN A 338 -13.56 43.82 -6.27
C ASN A 338 -14.05 42.36 -6.28
N ILE A 339 -13.12 41.42 -6.07
CA ILE A 339 -13.37 39.96 -6.09
C ILE A 339 -13.16 39.38 -4.69
N VAL A 340 -14.14 38.59 -4.23
CA VAL A 340 -14.09 37.83 -2.99
C VAL A 340 -13.94 36.36 -3.33
N VAL A 341 -12.85 35.72 -2.97
CA VAL A 341 -12.63 34.30 -3.18
C VAL A 341 -12.97 33.52 -1.89
N ILE A 342 -13.95 32.64 -1.95
CA ILE A 342 -14.37 31.81 -0.83
C ILE A 342 -13.44 30.59 -0.73
N LEU A 343 -12.96 30.32 0.51
CA LEU A 343 -12.06 29.20 0.81
C LEU A 343 -12.76 28.06 1.57
N ASP A 344 -14.04 28.25 1.93
CA ASP A 344 -14.83 27.26 2.66
C ASP A 344 -15.31 26.14 1.71
N ASN A 345 -14.74 24.95 1.84
CA ASN A 345 -15.05 23.79 1.02
C ASN A 345 -16.57 23.46 1.01
N LYS A 346 -17.26 23.64 2.13
CA LYS A 346 -18.70 23.36 2.20
C LYS A 346 -19.52 24.33 1.33
N LEU A 347 -19.19 25.60 1.40
CA LEU A 347 -19.87 26.60 0.56
C LEU A 347 -19.55 26.42 -0.92
N ILE A 348 -18.31 26.10 -1.25
CA ILE A 348 -17.88 25.78 -2.61
C ILE A 348 -18.68 24.57 -3.14
N ARG A 349 -18.81 23.50 -2.36
CA ARG A 349 -19.58 22.31 -2.75
C ARG A 349 -21.08 22.64 -2.96
N ILE A 350 -21.67 23.46 -2.11
CA ILE A 350 -23.07 23.89 -2.29
C ILE A 350 -23.20 24.74 -3.55
N ALA A 351 -22.30 25.68 -3.80
CA ALA A 351 -22.30 26.48 -5.02
C ALA A 351 -22.20 25.61 -6.28
N ARG A 352 -21.28 24.61 -6.28
CA ARG A 352 -21.11 23.70 -7.41
C ARG A 352 -22.32 22.79 -7.63
N GLY A 353 -22.95 22.31 -6.57
CA GLY A 353 -24.10 21.40 -6.64
C GLY A 353 -25.43 22.13 -6.97
N SER A 354 -25.42 23.46 -7.06
CA SER A 354 -26.63 24.28 -7.23
C SER A 354 -26.60 25.06 -8.53
N ASN A 355 -27.74 25.18 -9.19
CA ASN A 355 -27.86 26.05 -10.37
C ASN A 355 -28.05 27.54 -9.95
N LEU A 356 -26.92 28.21 -9.67
CA LEU A 356 -26.91 29.62 -9.25
C LEU A 356 -27.20 30.60 -10.38
N GLN A 357 -27.52 30.16 -11.59
CA GLN A 357 -28.06 31.04 -12.64
C GLN A 357 -29.52 31.39 -12.40
N LYS A 358 -30.25 30.62 -11.58
CA LYS A 358 -31.61 30.86 -11.20
C LYS A 358 -31.70 31.91 -10.06
N PRO A 359 -32.46 33.02 -10.19
CA PRO A 359 -32.56 34.04 -9.16
C PRO A 359 -33.00 33.49 -7.79
N GLU A 360 -33.93 32.52 -7.79
CA GLU A 360 -34.45 31.93 -6.55
C GLU A 360 -33.37 31.10 -5.83
N ALA A 361 -32.51 30.38 -6.57
CA ALA A 361 -31.38 29.62 -5.99
C ALA A 361 -30.33 30.61 -5.45
N GLN A 362 -30.03 31.69 -6.15
CA GLN A 362 -29.15 32.77 -5.65
C GLN A 362 -29.62 33.31 -4.30
N LEU A 363 -30.94 33.63 -4.20
CA LEU A 363 -31.52 34.14 -2.98
C LEU A 363 -31.40 33.14 -1.83
N GLN A 364 -31.66 31.86 -2.09
CA GLN A 364 -31.49 30.79 -1.08
C GLN A 364 -30.04 30.65 -0.67
N PHE A 365 -29.09 30.71 -1.59
CA PHE A 365 -27.66 30.64 -1.30
C PHE A 365 -27.18 31.86 -0.50
N HIS A 366 -27.67 33.08 -0.84
CA HIS A 366 -27.40 34.30 -0.09
C HIS A 366 -27.88 34.17 1.38
N ASN A 367 -29.04 33.54 1.60
CA ASN A 367 -29.52 33.25 2.95
C ASN A 367 -28.58 32.31 3.73
N ILE A 368 -27.92 31.36 3.04
CA ILE A 368 -26.89 30.52 3.67
C ILE A 368 -25.66 31.35 4.07
N LEU A 369 -25.17 32.24 3.19
CA LEU A 369 -24.06 33.15 3.49
C LEU A 369 -24.37 34.04 4.71
N ASN A 370 -25.63 34.52 4.81
CA ASN A 370 -26.08 35.31 5.95
C ASN A 370 -26.07 34.48 7.25
N LYS A 371 -26.68 33.29 7.24
CA LYS A 371 -26.76 32.42 8.42
C LYS A 371 -25.36 31.94 8.90
N THR A 372 -24.44 31.78 7.99
CA THR A 372 -23.04 31.36 8.31
C THR A 372 -22.16 32.55 8.71
N GLY A 373 -22.69 33.76 8.66
CA GLY A 373 -22.02 34.99 9.10
C GLY A 373 -21.04 35.57 8.08
N TYR A 374 -21.04 35.08 6.85
CA TYR A 374 -20.17 35.62 5.79
C TYR A 374 -20.52 37.03 5.40
N LEU A 375 -21.80 37.38 5.32
CA LEU A 375 -22.22 38.74 4.96
C LEU A 375 -21.73 39.78 5.97
N LYS A 376 -21.84 39.49 7.28
CA LYS A 376 -21.28 40.36 8.33
C LYS A 376 -19.74 40.45 8.25
N ALA A 377 -19.06 39.38 7.83
CA ALA A 377 -17.62 39.41 7.66
C ALA A 377 -17.23 40.23 6.41
N PHE A 378 -18.02 40.20 5.34
CA PHE A 378 -17.81 41.02 4.14
C PHE A 378 -17.94 42.51 4.48
N GLU A 379 -18.99 42.87 5.17
CA GLU A 379 -19.23 44.28 5.61
C GLU A 379 -18.04 44.78 6.48
N LYS A 380 -17.58 43.98 7.44
CA LYS A 380 -16.40 44.32 8.28
C LYS A 380 -15.10 44.47 7.48
N SER A 381 -15.00 43.79 6.35
CA SER A 381 -13.82 43.86 5.46
C SER A 381 -13.95 44.95 4.40
N GLY A 382 -15.00 45.78 4.43
CA GLY A 382 -15.23 46.89 3.50
C GLY A 382 -15.68 46.44 2.11
N ILE A 383 -16.17 45.22 1.99
CA ILE A 383 -16.70 44.69 0.71
C ILE A 383 -18.10 45.29 0.49
N THR A 384 -18.27 45.96 -0.65
CA THR A 384 -19.52 46.61 -1.03
C THR A 384 -20.33 45.75 -1.98
N LYS A 385 -21.64 46.06 -2.08
CA LYS A 385 -22.52 45.47 -3.09
C LYS A 385 -21.96 45.70 -4.50
N GLY A 386 -22.15 44.73 -5.38
CA GLY A 386 -21.53 44.69 -6.70
C GLY A 386 -20.16 43.98 -6.74
N ALA A 387 -19.65 43.50 -5.59
CA ALA A 387 -18.46 42.64 -5.59
C ALA A 387 -18.79 41.29 -6.20
N ILE A 388 -17.81 40.68 -6.89
CA ILE A 388 -17.93 39.31 -7.45
C ILE A 388 -17.46 38.33 -6.39
N ILE A 389 -18.36 37.42 -5.97
CA ILE A 389 -18.03 36.31 -5.09
C ILE A 389 -17.66 35.10 -5.97
N LYS A 390 -16.45 34.58 -5.79
CA LYS A 390 -15.91 33.47 -6.56
C LYS A 390 -15.78 32.20 -5.70
N PHE A 391 -16.36 31.10 -6.23
CA PHE A 391 -16.32 29.77 -5.66
C PHE A 391 -15.64 28.83 -6.68
N GLU A 392 -14.33 28.73 -6.66
CA GLU A 392 -13.57 28.09 -7.76
C GLU A 392 -13.96 28.65 -9.13
N ASP A 393 -14.67 27.86 -9.95
CA ASP A 393 -15.06 28.22 -11.31
C ASP A 393 -16.43 28.91 -11.39
N ILE A 394 -17.13 29.08 -10.25
CA ILE A 394 -18.48 29.67 -10.19
C ILE A 394 -18.38 31.10 -9.64
N GLU A 395 -19.03 31.99 -10.30
CA GLU A 395 -19.09 33.41 -9.93
C GLU A 395 -20.53 33.86 -9.67
N MET A 396 -20.70 34.68 -8.67
CA MET A 396 -21.99 35.32 -8.40
C MET A 396 -21.78 36.76 -7.89
N GLU A 397 -22.68 37.67 -8.23
CA GLU A 397 -22.62 39.05 -7.77
C GLU A 397 -23.17 39.18 -6.35
N PHE A 398 -22.48 39.92 -5.50
CA PHE A 398 -22.93 40.30 -4.17
C PHE A 398 -23.97 41.46 -4.30
N LYS A 399 -25.23 41.13 -4.08
CA LYS A 399 -26.36 42.08 -4.20
C LYS A 399 -26.76 42.68 -2.87
#